data_0074381a0d08ee7b8f4d149db052c0b7
#
_entry.id   0074381a0d08ee7b8f4d149db052c0b7
#
_cell.length_a   1.000
_cell.length_b   1.000
_cell.length_c   1.000
_cell.angle_alpha   90.00
_cell.angle_beta   90.00
_cell.angle_gamma   90.00
#
_symmetry.space_group_name_H-M   'P 1'
#
loop_
_entity.id
_entity.type
_entity.pdbx_description
1 polymer ?
#
loop_
_entity_poly.entity_id
_entity_poly.type
_entity_poly.pdbx_seq_one_letter_code
_entity_poly.pdbx_strand_id
1 'polypeptide(L)'
;MSNLKLIFISDLHLSPSETLKTNIFLRFLKSNIGRSIHLFILGDLFDYWIGDDDRANPLFSMVVPALREFTNTGARLSVMHGNRDFLIGKSFSGLTRAQLLPDPFIIDIYGNRTLLSHGDQWCTDDIEYQAIRSMVRSDEWMNNFLRLTITERHQQAKNYRQKSETSKENKTTEIMDVSLSTVDQAFVTHDCHRIIHGHTHR
;
A
#
# COMPACT_ATOMS: atom_id res chain seq x y z
N MET A 1 30.18 11.14 2.53
CA MET A 1 28.80 10.87 3.03
C MET A 1 28.09 10.07 1.95
N SER A 2 27.61 8.84 2.22
CA SER A 2 26.83 8.10 1.23
C SER A 2 25.51 8.82 1.00
N ASN A 3 25.22 9.24 -0.25
CA ASN A 3 23.95 9.86 -0.58
C ASN A 3 22.81 8.88 -0.27
N LEU A 4 21.84 9.29 0.54
CA LEU A 4 20.63 8.52 0.81
C LEU A 4 19.83 8.35 -0.49
N LYS A 5 19.66 7.11 -0.92
CA LYS A 5 18.84 6.80 -2.10
C LYS A 5 17.38 6.62 -1.70
N LEU A 6 16.48 7.34 -2.34
CA LEU A 6 15.04 7.16 -2.19
C LEU A 6 14.54 6.19 -3.27
N ILE A 7 13.78 5.20 -2.85
CA ILE A 7 13.16 4.21 -3.76
C ILE A 7 11.68 4.19 -3.46
N PHE A 8 10.86 4.31 -4.50
CA PHE A 8 9.41 4.26 -4.42
C PHE A 8 8.91 3.02 -5.18
N ILE A 9 8.05 2.26 -4.55
CA ILE A 9 7.37 1.10 -5.14
C ILE A 9 5.91 1.10 -4.69
N SER A 10 5.03 0.49 -5.47
CA SER A 10 3.62 0.28 -5.14
C SER A 10 3.07 -0.94 -5.88
N ASP A 11 1.88 -1.36 -5.54
CA ASP A 11 1.07 -2.30 -6.31
C ASP A 11 1.76 -3.64 -6.61
N LEU A 12 2.51 -4.16 -5.65
CA LEU A 12 3.18 -5.45 -5.77
C LEU A 12 2.18 -6.61 -5.72
N HIS A 13 1.07 -6.44 -4.98
CA HIS A 13 0.02 -7.45 -4.82
C HIS A 13 0.58 -8.83 -4.49
N LEU A 14 1.50 -8.89 -3.52
CA LEU A 14 2.08 -10.16 -3.09
C LEU A 14 0.98 -11.08 -2.58
N SER A 15 0.96 -12.30 -3.09
CA SER A 15 0.02 -13.33 -2.69
C SER A 15 0.70 -14.69 -2.55
N PRO A 16 0.17 -15.63 -1.76
CA PRO A 16 0.74 -16.97 -1.64
C PRO A 16 0.80 -17.74 -2.97
N SER A 17 -0.08 -17.42 -3.92
CA SER A 17 -0.11 -18.01 -5.27
C SER A 17 0.92 -17.41 -6.23
N GLU A 18 1.38 -16.17 -5.98
CA GLU A 18 2.30 -15.42 -6.84
C GLU A 18 3.75 -15.49 -6.32
N THR A 19 4.27 -16.71 -6.20
CA THR A 19 5.60 -16.96 -5.62
C THR A 19 6.74 -16.25 -6.35
N LEU A 20 6.62 -16.05 -7.68
CA LEU A 20 7.62 -15.33 -8.47
C LEU A 20 7.76 -13.88 -8.04
N LYS A 21 6.65 -13.15 -7.90
CA LYS A 21 6.64 -11.75 -7.44
C LYS A 21 7.24 -11.64 -6.05
N THR A 22 6.81 -12.51 -5.14
CA THR A 22 7.36 -12.57 -3.78
C THR A 22 8.88 -12.79 -3.78
N ASN A 23 9.38 -13.75 -4.57
CA ASN A 23 10.81 -14.03 -4.67
C ASN A 23 11.60 -12.87 -5.29
N ILE A 24 11.04 -12.15 -6.26
CA ILE A 24 11.66 -10.94 -6.84
C ILE A 24 11.78 -9.87 -5.76
N PHE A 25 10.72 -9.62 -5.00
CA PHE A 25 10.73 -8.64 -3.93
C PHE A 25 11.73 -8.99 -2.83
N LEU A 26 11.77 -10.24 -2.38
CA LEU A 26 12.73 -10.71 -1.39
C LEU A 26 14.19 -10.55 -1.86
N ARG A 27 14.47 -10.89 -3.14
CA ARG A 27 15.79 -10.65 -3.73
C ARG A 27 16.14 -9.17 -3.82
N PHE A 28 15.17 -8.31 -4.16
CA PHE A 28 15.36 -6.86 -4.13
C PHE A 28 15.75 -6.36 -2.74
N LEU A 29 15.03 -6.77 -1.69
CA LEU A 29 15.38 -6.41 -0.32
C LEU A 29 16.79 -6.88 0.04
N LYS A 30 17.10 -8.16 -0.22
CA LYS A 30 18.41 -8.77 0.08
C LYS A 30 19.56 -8.05 -0.64
N SER A 31 19.39 -7.68 -1.90
CA SER A 31 20.42 -6.99 -2.69
C SER A 31 20.69 -5.54 -2.23
N ASN A 32 19.81 -5.00 -1.38
CA ASN A 32 19.91 -3.64 -0.87
C ASN A 32 20.23 -3.58 0.64
N ILE A 33 20.49 -4.72 1.28
CA ILE A 33 20.95 -4.79 2.67
C ILE A 33 22.26 -4.01 2.84
N GLY A 34 22.36 -3.22 3.91
CA GLY A 34 23.55 -2.42 4.23
C GLY A 34 23.77 -1.17 3.37
N ARG A 35 22.86 -0.86 2.46
CA ARG A 35 22.90 0.35 1.65
C ARG A 35 22.15 1.50 2.33
N SER A 36 22.60 2.74 2.10
CA SER A 36 21.89 3.94 2.55
C SER A 36 20.65 4.19 1.69
N ILE A 37 19.54 3.55 2.05
CA ILE A 37 18.28 3.58 1.30
C ILE A 37 17.13 3.95 2.21
N HIS A 38 16.18 4.73 1.68
CA HIS A 38 14.83 4.88 2.21
C HIS A 38 13.86 4.29 1.19
N LEU A 39 13.25 3.17 1.53
CA LEU A 39 12.23 2.51 0.72
C LEU A 39 10.86 3.03 1.14
N PHE A 40 10.10 3.53 0.16
CA PHE A 40 8.70 3.91 0.29
C PHE A 40 7.84 2.90 -0.45
N ILE A 41 6.90 2.27 0.25
CA ILE A 41 5.89 1.38 -0.32
C ILE A 41 4.57 2.16 -0.29
N LEU A 42 4.09 2.58 -1.46
CA LEU A 42 2.94 3.45 -1.61
C LEU A 42 1.63 2.65 -1.77
N GLY A 43 1.44 1.66 -0.91
CA GLY A 43 0.25 0.83 -0.85
C GLY A 43 0.28 -0.41 -1.73
N ASP A 44 -0.65 -1.29 -1.46
CA ASP A 44 -0.86 -2.56 -2.18
C ASP A 44 0.40 -3.42 -2.27
N LEU A 45 1.15 -3.47 -1.14
CA LEU A 45 2.24 -4.44 -0.97
C LEU A 45 1.69 -5.87 -1.06
N PHE A 46 0.57 -6.12 -0.38
CA PHE A 46 -0.12 -7.40 -0.39
C PHE A 46 -1.38 -7.35 -1.24
N ASP A 47 -1.72 -8.48 -1.83
CA ASP A 47 -2.94 -8.66 -2.59
C ASP A 47 -4.21 -8.48 -1.72
N TYR A 48 -4.12 -8.88 -0.46
CA TYR A 48 -4.98 -8.47 0.64
C TYR A 48 -4.28 -8.71 1.98
N TRP A 49 -4.62 -7.91 2.99
CA TRP A 49 -4.16 -8.04 4.37
C TRP A 49 -5.36 -7.93 5.30
N ILE A 50 -5.65 -9.00 6.03
CA ILE A 50 -6.87 -9.09 6.85
C ILE A 50 -6.64 -8.74 8.33
N GLY A 51 -5.45 -8.27 8.66
CA GLY A 51 -5.01 -7.89 10.00
C GLY A 51 -3.65 -8.49 10.36
N ASP A 52 -2.96 -7.84 11.29
CA ASP A 52 -1.62 -8.22 11.71
C ASP A 52 -1.57 -9.53 12.52
N ASP A 53 -2.71 -10.06 12.91
CA ASP A 53 -2.86 -11.28 13.70
C ASP A 53 -2.97 -12.55 12.83
N ASP A 54 -3.06 -12.43 11.51
CA ASP A 54 -3.05 -13.57 10.57
C ASP A 54 -1.62 -14.13 10.40
N ARG A 55 -1.11 -14.73 11.47
CA ARG A 55 0.23 -15.32 11.52
C ARG A 55 0.40 -16.59 10.70
N ALA A 56 -0.71 -17.22 10.32
CA ALA A 56 -0.71 -18.42 9.50
C ALA A 56 -0.53 -18.12 8.00
N ASN A 57 -0.68 -16.86 7.59
CA ASN A 57 -0.44 -16.44 6.22
C ASN A 57 1.03 -16.65 5.84
N PRO A 58 1.35 -17.43 4.78
CA PRO A 58 2.73 -17.67 4.35
C PRO A 58 3.52 -16.37 4.09
N LEU A 59 2.86 -15.32 3.58
CA LEU A 59 3.51 -14.03 3.34
C LEU A 59 3.98 -13.37 4.63
N PHE A 60 3.26 -13.59 5.74
CA PHE A 60 3.69 -13.07 7.03
C PHE A 60 5.06 -13.61 7.42
N SER A 61 5.26 -14.91 7.29
CA SER A 61 6.54 -15.58 7.66
C SER A 61 7.68 -15.29 6.67
N MET A 62 7.37 -14.94 5.43
CA MET A 62 8.38 -14.66 4.40
C MET A 62 8.76 -13.18 4.33
N VAL A 63 7.76 -12.30 4.27
CA VAL A 63 7.96 -10.87 3.96
C VAL A 63 8.32 -10.07 5.21
N VAL A 64 7.64 -10.31 6.34
CA VAL A 64 7.87 -9.54 7.56
C VAL A 64 9.31 -9.68 8.08
N PRO A 65 9.90 -10.89 8.18
CA PRO A 65 11.31 -11.04 8.57
C PRO A 65 12.27 -10.40 7.58
N ALA A 66 12.01 -10.49 6.27
CA ALA A 66 12.87 -9.89 5.26
C ALA A 66 12.89 -8.36 5.34
N LEU A 67 11.72 -7.72 5.56
CA LEU A 67 11.62 -6.29 5.81
C LEU A 67 12.36 -5.90 7.11
N ARG A 68 12.25 -6.73 8.16
CA ARG A 68 12.98 -6.52 9.40
C ARG A 68 14.49 -6.61 9.22
N GLU A 69 14.97 -7.60 8.47
CA GLU A 69 16.40 -7.74 8.14
C GLU A 69 16.87 -6.49 7.37
N PHE A 70 16.13 -6.07 6.35
CA PHE A 70 16.43 -4.86 5.58
C PHE A 70 16.56 -3.62 6.49
N THR A 71 15.63 -3.39 7.41
CA THR A 71 15.66 -2.22 8.30
C THR A 71 16.71 -2.33 9.41
N ASN A 72 17.05 -3.54 9.87
CA ASN A 72 18.11 -3.75 10.89
C ASN A 72 19.50 -3.30 10.41
N THR A 73 19.72 -3.22 9.12
CA THR A 73 21.00 -2.80 8.53
C THR A 73 21.12 -1.29 8.32
N GLY A 74 20.15 -0.51 8.82
CA GLY A 74 20.18 0.95 8.77
C GLY A 74 19.38 1.54 7.59
N ALA A 75 18.78 0.72 6.73
CA ALA A 75 17.84 1.19 5.74
C ALA A 75 16.54 1.68 6.42
N ARG A 76 15.90 2.68 5.83
CA ARG A 76 14.60 3.19 6.27
C ARG A 76 13.49 2.56 5.46
N LEU A 77 12.37 2.30 6.10
CA LEU A 77 11.16 1.78 5.45
C LEU A 77 9.97 2.64 5.86
N SER A 78 9.25 3.14 4.87
CA SER A 78 7.95 3.78 5.05
C SER A 78 6.89 3.04 4.23
N VAL A 79 5.73 2.80 4.84
CA VAL A 79 4.63 2.07 4.21
C VAL A 79 3.37 2.94 4.30
N MET A 80 2.69 3.09 3.19
CA MET A 80 1.38 3.70 3.08
C MET A 80 0.36 2.62 2.79
N HIS A 81 -0.86 2.77 3.26
CA HIS A 81 -1.93 1.83 2.98
C HIS A 81 -2.42 1.95 1.53
N GLY A 82 -2.55 0.84 0.84
CA GLY A 82 -3.31 0.73 -0.38
C GLY A 82 -4.76 0.35 -0.13
N ASN A 83 -5.50 0.10 -1.19
CA ASN A 83 -6.90 -0.32 -1.07
C ASN A 83 -7.06 -1.81 -0.75
N ARG A 84 -5.99 -2.58 -0.80
CA ARG A 84 -6.00 -4.02 -0.53
C ARG A 84 -5.39 -4.40 0.81
N ASP A 85 -4.53 -3.53 1.35
CA ASP A 85 -3.76 -3.82 2.57
C ASP A 85 -3.89 -2.73 3.64
N PHE A 86 -5.02 -2.01 3.65
CA PHE A 86 -5.29 -0.91 4.60
C PHE A 86 -5.45 -1.35 6.07
N LEU A 87 -5.51 -2.66 6.33
CA LEU A 87 -5.51 -3.23 7.68
C LEU A 87 -4.09 -3.55 8.21
N ILE A 88 -3.04 -3.17 7.49
CA ILE A 88 -1.68 -3.16 8.02
C ILE A 88 -1.65 -2.23 9.24
N GLY A 89 -1.24 -2.75 10.39
CA GLY A 89 -1.36 -2.06 11.66
C GLY A 89 -0.03 -1.89 12.40
N LYS A 90 -0.17 -1.50 13.67
CA LYS A 90 0.97 -1.23 14.56
C LYS A 90 1.87 -2.45 14.80
N SER A 91 1.32 -3.67 14.76
CA SER A 91 2.12 -4.87 14.97
C SER A 91 3.04 -5.12 13.77
N PHE A 92 2.55 -4.97 12.53
CA PHE A 92 3.39 -5.00 11.33
C PHE A 92 4.49 -3.93 11.40
N SER A 93 4.13 -2.69 11.70
CA SER A 93 5.07 -1.58 11.86
C SER A 93 6.17 -1.89 12.88
N GLY A 94 5.80 -2.37 14.07
CA GLY A 94 6.77 -2.74 15.13
C GLY A 94 7.69 -3.88 14.73
N LEU A 95 7.16 -4.90 14.04
CA LEU A 95 7.93 -6.07 13.59
C LEU A 95 8.92 -5.71 12.48
N THR A 96 8.52 -4.86 11.54
CA THR A 96 9.34 -4.48 10.39
C THR A 96 10.16 -3.21 10.60
N ARG A 97 9.90 -2.45 11.67
CA ARG A 97 10.37 -1.06 11.88
C ARG A 97 9.92 -0.10 10.78
N ALA A 98 8.84 -0.41 10.08
CA ALA A 98 8.27 0.49 9.09
C ALA A 98 7.59 1.67 9.77
N GLN A 99 7.77 2.86 9.22
CA GLN A 99 6.91 4.01 9.53
C GLN A 99 5.65 3.91 8.67
N LEU A 100 4.47 3.83 9.32
CA LEU A 100 3.21 3.95 8.60
C LEU A 100 2.96 5.42 8.29
N LEU A 101 2.75 5.71 7.00
CA LEU A 101 2.48 7.06 6.51
C LEU A 101 0.97 7.26 6.33
N PRO A 102 0.43 8.44 6.64
CA PRO A 102 -0.90 8.81 6.18
C PRO A 102 -0.93 8.92 4.65
N ASP A 103 -2.12 8.85 4.08
CA ASP A 103 -2.36 9.07 2.66
C ASP A 103 -3.34 10.26 2.50
N PRO A 104 -2.89 11.38 1.90
CA PRO A 104 -1.57 11.64 1.30
C PRO A 104 -0.49 12.04 2.33
N PHE A 105 0.78 12.04 1.90
CA PHE A 105 1.94 12.43 2.70
C PHE A 105 2.90 13.31 1.89
N ILE A 106 3.40 14.40 2.51
CA ILE A 106 4.33 15.32 1.85
C ILE A 106 5.75 15.07 2.33
N ILE A 107 6.68 15.00 1.37
CA ILE A 107 8.12 14.97 1.64
C ILE A 107 8.85 16.02 0.80
N ASP A 108 10.03 16.41 1.24
CA ASP A 108 10.98 17.13 0.40
C ASP A 108 11.92 16.13 -0.30
N ILE A 109 11.99 16.20 -1.61
CA ILE A 109 12.93 15.42 -2.43
C ILE A 109 13.87 16.39 -3.12
N TYR A 110 15.04 16.61 -2.53
CA TYR A 110 16.08 17.50 -3.04
C TYR A 110 15.59 18.93 -3.33
N GLY A 111 14.85 19.50 -2.39
CA GLY A 111 14.28 20.85 -2.51
C GLY A 111 12.95 20.92 -3.29
N ASN A 112 12.42 19.77 -3.71
CA ASN A 112 11.12 19.70 -4.38
C ASN A 112 10.07 19.11 -3.43
N ARG A 113 9.10 19.92 -3.05
CA ARG A 113 7.94 19.51 -2.26
C ARG A 113 7.12 18.51 -3.07
N THR A 114 7.10 17.27 -2.61
CA THR A 114 6.52 16.12 -3.33
C THR A 114 5.42 15.49 -2.50
N LEU A 115 4.25 15.28 -3.09
CA LEU A 115 3.12 14.58 -2.51
C LEU A 115 3.21 13.10 -2.85
N LEU A 116 3.16 12.25 -1.83
CA LEU A 116 3.05 10.80 -1.97
C LEU A 116 1.62 10.39 -1.67
N SER A 117 1.08 9.47 -2.45
CA SER A 117 -0.25 8.88 -2.23
C SER A 117 -0.29 7.46 -2.78
N HIS A 118 -1.20 6.64 -2.28
CA HIS A 118 -1.56 5.44 -3.03
C HIS A 118 -2.27 5.81 -4.32
N GLY A 119 -3.16 6.80 -4.31
CA GLY A 119 -3.81 7.34 -5.50
C GLY A 119 -5.28 6.95 -5.67
N ASP A 120 -5.73 5.92 -4.99
CA ASP A 120 -7.10 5.39 -5.07
C ASP A 120 -8.18 6.42 -4.69
N GLN A 121 -7.86 7.38 -3.84
CA GLN A 121 -8.76 8.46 -3.44
C GLN A 121 -9.04 9.47 -4.57
N TRP A 122 -8.21 9.48 -5.60
CA TRP A 122 -8.33 10.40 -6.74
C TRP A 122 -9.10 9.81 -7.93
N CYS A 123 -9.48 8.52 -7.87
CA CYS A 123 -10.37 7.89 -8.85
C CYS A 123 -11.82 8.28 -8.54
N THR A 124 -12.11 9.60 -8.58
CA THR A 124 -13.39 10.16 -8.12
C THR A 124 -14.54 9.91 -9.07
N ASP A 125 -14.27 9.55 -10.31
CA ASP A 125 -15.29 9.22 -11.30
C ASP A 125 -15.90 7.84 -11.07
N ASP A 126 -15.21 6.96 -10.33
CA ASP A 126 -15.74 5.69 -9.84
C ASP A 126 -16.47 5.86 -8.49
N ILE A 127 -17.69 6.43 -8.57
CA ILE A 127 -18.52 6.74 -7.39
C ILE A 127 -18.79 5.51 -6.53
N GLU A 128 -19.04 4.35 -7.16
CA GLU A 128 -19.28 3.09 -6.45
C GLU A 128 -18.05 2.67 -5.64
N TYR A 129 -16.88 2.74 -6.27
CA TYR A 129 -15.62 2.47 -5.60
C TYR A 129 -15.37 3.41 -4.41
N GLN A 130 -15.57 4.73 -4.59
CA GLN A 130 -15.38 5.72 -3.52
C GLN A 130 -16.33 5.50 -2.33
N ALA A 131 -17.57 5.08 -2.59
CA ALA A 131 -18.51 4.72 -1.53
C ALA A 131 -18.02 3.52 -0.72
N ILE A 132 -17.58 2.44 -1.39
CA ILE A 132 -17.00 1.26 -0.73
C ILE A 132 -15.72 1.64 0.03
N ARG A 133 -14.84 2.42 -0.58
CA ARG A 133 -13.61 2.90 0.05
C ARG A 133 -13.87 3.63 1.37
N SER A 134 -14.81 4.57 1.35
CA SER A 134 -15.19 5.33 2.55
C SER A 134 -15.76 4.42 3.65
N MET A 135 -16.59 3.46 3.26
CA MET A 135 -17.19 2.51 4.20
C MET A 135 -16.10 1.62 4.86
N VAL A 136 -15.25 0.96 4.07
CA VAL A 136 -14.29 -0.03 4.60
C VAL A 136 -13.15 0.61 5.38
N ARG A 137 -12.88 1.91 5.18
CA ARG A 137 -11.87 2.67 5.92
C ARG A 137 -12.43 3.38 7.15
N SER A 138 -13.72 3.24 7.45
CA SER A 138 -14.29 3.76 8.69
C SER A 138 -13.81 2.94 9.90
N ASP A 139 -13.59 3.61 11.02
CA ASP A 139 -13.18 2.95 12.27
C ASP A 139 -14.21 1.88 12.69
N GLU A 140 -15.49 2.16 12.49
CA GLU A 140 -16.57 1.21 12.79
C GLU A 140 -16.44 -0.07 11.99
N TRP A 141 -16.28 0.03 10.66
CA TRP A 141 -16.15 -1.14 9.79
C TRP A 141 -14.87 -1.92 10.13
N MET A 142 -13.73 -1.23 10.25
CA MET A 142 -12.44 -1.87 10.57
C MET A 142 -12.49 -2.61 11.91
N ASN A 143 -13.06 -1.99 12.96
CA ASN A 143 -13.20 -2.62 14.25
C ASN A 143 -14.13 -3.84 14.22
N ASN A 144 -15.24 -3.77 13.49
CA ASN A 144 -16.17 -4.90 13.34
C ASN A 144 -15.52 -6.04 12.55
N PHE A 145 -14.81 -5.72 11.46
CA PHE A 145 -14.10 -6.71 10.66
C PHE A 145 -13.00 -7.42 11.47
N LEU A 146 -12.20 -6.70 12.24
CA LEU A 146 -11.11 -7.26 13.04
C LEU A 146 -11.60 -8.11 14.24
N ARG A 147 -12.87 -8.01 14.64
CA ARG A 147 -13.50 -8.91 15.63
C ARG A 147 -13.89 -10.26 15.08
N LEU A 148 -13.99 -10.39 13.77
CA LEU A 148 -14.28 -11.67 13.11
C LEU A 148 -13.11 -12.64 13.28
N THR A 149 -13.39 -13.93 13.17
CA THR A 149 -12.33 -14.95 13.10
C THR A 149 -11.48 -14.79 11.84
N ILE A 150 -10.26 -15.29 11.86
CA ILE A 150 -9.36 -15.28 10.69
C ILE A 150 -10.05 -15.90 9.46
N THR A 151 -10.75 -17.02 9.65
CA THR A 151 -11.48 -17.71 8.56
C THR A 151 -12.56 -16.83 7.94
N GLU A 152 -13.37 -16.17 8.77
CA GLU A 152 -14.41 -15.26 8.30
C GLU A 152 -13.83 -14.07 7.55
N ARG A 153 -12.74 -13.49 8.06
CA ARG A 153 -12.03 -12.38 7.41
C ARG A 153 -11.49 -12.78 6.03
N HIS A 154 -10.86 -13.95 5.91
CA HIS A 154 -10.42 -14.48 4.62
C HIS A 154 -11.58 -14.67 3.64
N GLN A 155 -12.70 -15.22 4.10
CA GLN A 155 -13.88 -15.40 3.26
C GLN A 155 -14.46 -14.08 2.79
N GLN A 156 -14.55 -13.08 3.68
CA GLN A 156 -15.03 -11.75 3.31
C GLN A 156 -14.08 -11.06 2.33
N ALA A 157 -12.75 -11.09 2.57
CA ALA A 157 -11.77 -10.51 1.67
C ALA A 157 -11.86 -11.13 0.27
N LYS A 158 -12.02 -12.46 0.19
CA LYS A 158 -12.22 -13.16 -1.09
C LYS A 158 -13.49 -12.70 -1.80
N ASN A 159 -14.59 -12.54 -1.08
CA ASN A 159 -15.87 -12.09 -1.64
C ASN A 159 -15.76 -10.64 -2.17
N TYR A 160 -15.12 -9.75 -1.40
CA TYR A 160 -14.88 -8.36 -1.86
C TYR A 160 -14.01 -8.32 -3.12
N ARG A 161 -12.99 -9.18 -3.19
CA ARG A 161 -12.14 -9.30 -4.36
C ARG A 161 -12.92 -9.72 -5.61
N GLN A 162 -13.71 -10.78 -5.51
CA GLN A 162 -14.53 -11.26 -6.63
C GLN A 162 -15.48 -10.17 -7.12
N LYS A 163 -16.16 -9.47 -6.21
CA LYS A 163 -17.04 -8.35 -6.57
C LYS A 163 -16.27 -7.22 -7.27
N SER A 164 -15.07 -6.89 -6.78
CA SER A 164 -14.22 -5.86 -7.41
C SER A 164 -13.78 -6.27 -8.81
N GLU A 165 -13.42 -7.52 -9.04
CA GLU A 165 -13.04 -8.04 -10.36
C GLU A 165 -14.22 -7.96 -11.34
N THR A 166 -15.39 -8.45 -10.93
CA THR A 166 -16.62 -8.36 -11.76
C THR A 166 -17.03 -6.91 -12.05
N SER A 167 -16.88 -6.01 -11.07
CA SER A 167 -17.17 -4.58 -11.28
C SER A 167 -16.21 -3.94 -12.29
N LYS A 168 -14.92 -4.32 -12.28
CA LYS A 168 -13.92 -3.82 -13.23
C LYS A 168 -14.19 -4.24 -14.67
N GLU A 169 -14.72 -5.44 -14.90
CA GLU A 169 -15.07 -5.93 -16.24
C GLU A 169 -16.11 -5.04 -16.95
N ASN A 170 -16.92 -4.33 -16.17
CA ASN A 170 -17.99 -3.47 -16.66
C ASN A 170 -17.62 -1.97 -16.68
N LYS A 171 -16.38 -1.62 -16.33
CA LYS A 171 -15.92 -0.21 -16.25
C LYS A 171 -14.84 0.05 -17.29
N THR A 172 -14.86 1.28 -17.84
CA THR A 172 -13.78 1.71 -18.73
C THR A 172 -12.53 2.08 -17.94
N THR A 173 -11.38 2.05 -18.59
CA THR A 173 -10.09 2.44 -17.98
C THR A 173 -10.12 3.88 -17.49
N GLU A 174 -10.84 4.77 -18.18
CA GLU A 174 -10.96 6.20 -17.84
C GLU A 174 -11.66 6.39 -16.48
N ILE A 175 -12.74 5.64 -16.21
CA ILE A 175 -13.47 5.72 -14.93
C ILE A 175 -12.60 5.21 -13.76
N MET A 176 -11.75 4.22 -14.02
CA MET A 176 -10.88 3.62 -13.01
C MET A 176 -9.58 4.40 -12.78
N ASP A 177 -9.29 5.40 -13.61
CA ASP A 177 -8.10 6.24 -13.49
C ASP A 177 -8.31 7.41 -12.52
N VAL A 178 -7.21 8.07 -12.17
CA VAL A 178 -7.28 9.30 -11.38
C VAL A 178 -7.94 10.41 -12.19
N SER A 179 -8.88 11.11 -11.57
CA SER A 179 -9.50 12.29 -12.19
C SER A 179 -8.49 13.44 -12.25
N LEU A 180 -8.26 13.99 -13.45
CA LEU A 180 -7.30 15.08 -13.65
C LEU A 180 -7.64 16.29 -12.79
N SER A 181 -8.92 16.64 -12.66
CA SER A 181 -9.36 17.77 -11.83
C SER A 181 -9.01 17.56 -10.35
N THR A 182 -9.13 16.32 -9.86
CA THR A 182 -8.77 15.98 -8.46
C THR A 182 -7.26 16.03 -8.25
N VAL A 183 -6.48 15.59 -9.23
CA VAL A 183 -5.01 15.68 -9.19
C VAL A 183 -4.56 17.14 -9.24
N ASP A 184 -5.13 17.98 -10.11
CA ASP A 184 -4.84 19.42 -10.16
C ASP A 184 -5.18 20.11 -8.83
N GLN A 185 -6.32 19.76 -8.23
CA GLN A 185 -6.70 20.25 -6.90
C GLN A 185 -5.71 19.81 -5.82
N ALA A 186 -5.16 18.59 -5.90
CA ALA A 186 -4.16 18.10 -4.97
C ALA A 186 -2.86 18.90 -5.03
N PHE A 187 -2.39 19.31 -6.22
CA PHE A 187 -1.23 20.20 -6.36
C PHE A 187 -1.45 21.53 -5.62
N VAL A 188 -2.62 22.14 -5.80
CA VAL A 188 -2.97 23.41 -5.16
C VAL A 188 -3.13 23.26 -3.66
N THR A 189 -3.91 22.25 -3.22
CA THR A 189 -4.24 22.03 -1.80
C THR A 189 -3.01 21.75 -0.96
N HIS A 190 -2.05 21.00 -1.51
CA HIS A 190 -0.86 20.57 -0.79
C HIS A 190 0.37 21.43 -1.09
N ASP A 191 0.23 22.47 -1.93
CA ASP A 191 1.34 23.34 -2.34
C ASP A 191 2.56 22.51 -2.75
N CYS A 192 2.38 21.57 -3.68
CA CYS A 192 3.43 20.66 -4.14
C CYS A 192 3.67 20.81 -5.64
N HIS A 193 4.90 20.44 -6.07
CA HIS A 193 5.34 20.56 -7.47
C HIS A 193 5.45 19.19 -8.16
N ARG A 194 5.28 18.12 -7.38
CA ARG A 194 5.38 16.74 -7.85
C ARG A 194 4.43 15.86 -7.07
N ILE A 195 3.85 14.89 -7.74
CA ILE A 195 3.05 13.81 -7.14
C ILE A 195 3.68 12.49 -7.56
N ILE A 196 3.81 11.56 -6.61
CA ILE A 196 4.17 10.16 -6.87
C ILE A 196 3.06 9.31 -6.27
N HIS A 197 2.41 8.52 -7.11
CA HIS A 197 1.31 7.66 -6.66
C HIS A 197 1.36 6.27 -7.30
N GLY A 198 0.59 5.34 -6.74
CA GLY A 198 0.35 3.99 -7.23
C GLY A 198 -1.05 3.82 -7.83
N HIS A 199 -1.66 2.67 -7.58
CA HIS A 199 -3.03 2.27 -7.87
C HIS A 199 -3.37 2.07 -9.34
N THR A 200 -3.00 2.98 -10.24
CA THR A 200 -3.38 2.94 -11.67
C THR A 200 -2.45 2.08 -12.52
N HIS A 201 -1.36 1.57 -11.96
CA HIS A 201 -0.36 0.70 -12.62
C HIS A 201 0.26 1.32 -13.90
N ARG A 202 0.55 2.63 -13.89
CA ARG A 202 1.18 3.36 -15.00
C ARG A 202 2.62 3.72 -14.72
#